data_788bb03b17d898bf80ac67df99560670
#
_entry.id   788bb03b17d898bf80ac67df99560670
#
_cell.length_a   1.000
_cell.length_b   1.000
_cell.length_c   1.000
_cell.angle_alpha   90.00
_cell.angle_beta   90.00
_cell.angle_gamma   90.00
#
_symmetry.space_group_name_H-M   'P 1'
#
loop_
_entity.id
_entity.type
_entity.pdbx_description
1 polymer ?
#
loop_
_entity_poly.entity_id
_entity_poly.type
_entity_poly.pdbx_seq_one_letter_code
_entity_poly.pdbx_strand_id
1 'polypeptide(L)'
;MFAKVKSSVFIDALQFELSVPKGICLKGVLKDDKGSLCCTLERDILSEREYLTWSGLNDLPYGKYTLELSHGDDEMKMNLVKRV
;
A
#
# COMPACT_ATOMS: atom_id res chain seq x y z
N MET A 1 12.86 5.69 3.12
CA MET A 1 11.56 5.03 2.90
C MET A 1 11.77 3.76 2.10
N PHE A 2 11.08 2.70 2.48
CA PHE A 2 11.27 1.39 1.84
C PHE A 2 10.27 1.12 0.71
N ALA A 3 9.28 1.97 0.53
CA ALA A 3 8.29 1.80 -0.54
C ALA A 3 8.02 3.11 -1.22
N LYS A 4 7.77 3.03 -2.52
CA LYS A 4 7.47 4.19 -3.34
C LYS A 4 6.25 3.87 -4.19
N VAL A 5 5.20 4.67 -4.05
CA VAL A 5 4.00 4.50 -4.85
C VAL A 5 4.20 5.17 -6.21
N LYS A 6 3.76 4.52 -7.27
CA LYS A 6 3.90 5.03 -8.63
C LYS A 6 3.05 6.28 -8.85
N SER A 7 1.86 6.33 -8.22
CA SER A 7 0.98 7.49 -8.29
C SER A 7 0.20 7.58 -6.98
N SER A 8 0.01 8.79 -6.47
CA SER A 8 -0.82 9.01 -5.29
C SER A 8 -2.31 8.99 -5.59
N VAL A 9 -2.68 8.91 -6.86
CA VAL A 9 -4.06 8.80 -7.32
C VAL A 9 -4.25 7.41 -7.90
N PHE A 10 -5.29 6.69 -7.45
CA PHE A 10 -5.56 5.35 -7.93
C PHE A 10 -7.04 5.18 -8.30
N ILE A 11 -7.32 4.22 -9.16
CA ILE A 11 -8.67 3.89 -9.59
C ILE A 11 -9.07 2.52 -9.06
N ASP A 12 -8.37 1.47 -9.47
CA ASP A 12 -8.70 0.10 -9.09
C ASP A 12 -7.51 -0.65 -8.49
N ALA A 13 -6.32 -0.09 -8.57
CA ALA A 13 -5.11 -0.74 -8.10
C ALA A 13 -4.05 0.27 -7.71
N LEU A 14 -3.19 -0.14 -6.78
CA LEU A 14 -2.01 0.62 -6.37
C LEU A 14 -0.77 -0.13 -6.82
N GLN A 15 0.22 0.61 -7.31
CA GLN A 15 1.48 0.03 -7.75
C GLN A 15 2.63 0.63 -6.95
N PHE A 16 3.47 -0.25 -6.42
CA PHE A 16 4.58 0.13 -5.56
C PHE A 16 5.89 -0.42 -6.07
N GLU A 17 6.95 0.33 -5.83
CA GLU A 17 8.31 -0.18 -5.89
C GLU A 17 8.78 -0.36 -4.44
N LEU A 18 9.18 -1.58 -4.10
CA LEU A 18 9.60 -1.93 -2.75
C LEU A 18 11.12 -2.13 -2.71
N SER A 19 11.74 -1.60 -1.67
CA SER A 19 13.17 -1.74 -1.43
C SER A 19 13.35 -2.20 0.02
N VAL A 20 13.13 -3.49 0.24
CA VAL A 20 13.20 -4.13 1.56
C VAL A 20 14.04 -5.40 1.46
N PRO A 21 14.65 -5.85 2.55
CA PRO A 21 15.37 -7.13 2.53
C PRO A 21 14.44 -8.28 2.17
N LYS A 22 14.94 -9.23 1.39
CA LYS A 22 14.17 -10.43 1.07
C LYS A 22 13.96 -11.28 2.33
N GLY A 23 12.88 -12.04 2.35
CA GLY A 23 12.54 -12.88 3.48
C GLY A 23 11.72 -12.18 4.55
N ILE A 24 11.35 -10.91 4.33
CA ILE A 24 10.52 -10.13 5.25
C ILE A 24 9.09 -10.18 4.78
N CYS A 25 8.15 -10.20 5.74
CA CYS A 25 6.73 -10.08 5.46
C CYS A 25 6.33 -8.61 5.50
N LEU A 26 5.83 -8.10 4.39
CA LEU A 26 5.30 -6.75 4.28
C LEU A 26 3.81 -6.75 4.60
N LYS A 27 3.39 -5.84 5.46
CA LYS A 27 1.98 -5.66 5.79
C LYS A 27 1.52 -4.30 5.34
N GLY A 28 0.33 -4.25 4.74
CA GLY A 28 -0.29 -3.01 4.31
C GLY A 28 -1.70 -2.89 4.85
N VAL A 29 -2.06 -1.69 5.27
CA VAL A 29 -3.39 -1.36 5.76
C VAL A 29 -3.86 -0.10 5.05
N LEU A 30 -5.03 -0.17 4.43
CA LEU A 30 -5.63 0.98 3.77
C LEU A 30 -6.80 1.46 4.62
N LYS A 31 -6.73 2.73 5.03
CA LYS A 31 -7.75 3.36 5.86
C LYS A 31 -8.38 4.53 5.12
N ASP A 32 -9.66 4.79 5.40
CA ASP A 32 -10.34 5.96 4.84
C ASP A 32 -9.97 7.24 5.60
N ASP A 33 -10.57 8.35 5.23
CA ASP A 33 -10.28 9.65 5.84
C ASP A 33 -10.77 9.76 7.30
N LYS A 34 -11.59 8.82 7.73
CA LYS A 34 -12.06 8.73 9.12
C LYS A 34 -11.23 7.78 9.97
N GLY A 35 -10.23 7.14 9.36
CA GLY A 35 -9.39 6.19 10.05
C GLY A 35 -9.95 4.78 10.12
N SER A 36 -11.05 4.51 9.40
CA SER A 36 -11.64 3.16 9.36
C SER A 36 -10.86 2.27 8.41
N LEU A 37 -10.61 1.05 8.83
CA LEU A 37 -9.88 0.07 8.04
C LEU A 37 -10.74 -0.39 6.85
N CYS A 38 -10.20 -0.26 5.65
CA CYS A 38 -10.89 -0.67 4.42
C CYS A 38 -10.36 -1.97 3.87
N CYS A 39 -9.03 -2.11 3.80
CA CYS A 39 -8.38 -3.28 3.20
C CYS A 39 -7.06 -3.56 3.90
N THR A 40 -6.63 -4.81 3.85
CA THR A 40 -5.33 -5.22 4.36
C THR A 40 -4.60 -6.03 3.31
N LEU A 41 -3.28 -6.05 3.40
CA LEU A 41 -2.41 -6.77 2.49
C LEU A 41 -1.25 -7.37 3.27
N GLU A 42 -0.90 -8.62 2.95
CA GLU A 42 0.31 -9.26 3.45
C GLU A 42 1.03 -9.90 2.29
N ARG A 43 2.34 -9.69 2.20
CA ARG A 43 3.17 -10.26 1.15
C ARG A 43 4.52 -10.66 1.69
N ASP A 44 4.97 -11.82 1.30
CA ASP A 44 6.35 -12.25 1.54
C ASP A 44 7.23 -11.66 0.45
N ILE A 45 8.31 -11.00 0.85
CA ILE A 45 9.22 -10.35 -0.08
C ILE A 45 10.26 -11.36 -0.53
N LEU A 46 10.30 -11.62 -1.83
CA LEU A 46 11.15 -12.64 -2.42
C LEU A 46 12.45 -12.09 -3.02
N SER A 47 12.54 -10.77 -3.19
CA SER A 47 13.73 -10.13 -3.73
C SER A 47 13.96 -8.78 -3.08
N GLU A 48 15.20 -8.29 -3.12
CA GLU A 48 15.57 -7.01 -2.49
C GLU A 48 14.91 -5.80 -3.16
N ARG A 49 14.52 -5.95 -4.42
CA ARG A 49 13.77 -4.92 -5.13
C ARG A 49 12.61 -5.61 -5.82
N GLU A 50 11.42 -5.20 -5.48
CA GLU A 50 10.21 -5.86 -5.98
C GLU A 50 9.15 -4.83 -6.33
N TYR A 51 8.41 -5.12 -7.39
CA TYR A 51 7.24 -4.33 -7.77
C TYR A 51 6.00 -5.07 -7.30
N LEU A 52 5.12 -4.36 -6.63
CA LEU A 52 3.89 -4.93 -6.09
C LEU A 52 2.69 -4.20 -6.68
N THR A 53 1.69 -4.95 -7.11
CA THR A 53 0.40 -4.39 -7.52
C THR A 53 -0.67 -4.87 -6.54
N TRP A 54 -1.33 -3.91 -5.89
CA TRP A 54 -2.46 -4.19 -5.01
C TRP A 54 -3.73 -3.88 -5.79
N SER A 55 -4.41 -4.92 -6.25
CA SER A 55 -5.63 -4.80 -7.06
C SER A 55 -6.88 -5.05 -6.22
N GLY A 56 -8.05 -4.96 -6.87
CA GLY A 56 -9.31 -5.20 -6.19
C GLY A 56 -9.82 -4.02 -5.39
N LEU A 57 -9.35 -2.82 -5.69
CA LEU A 57 -9.73 -1.61 -4.96
C LEU A 57 -10.87 -0.84 -5.63
N ASN A 58 -11.44 -1.38 -6.69
CA ASN A 58 -12.45 -0.70 -7.48
C ASN A 58 -13.74 -0.41 -6.71
N ASP A 59 -14.07 -1.24 -5.73
CA ASP A 59 -15.32 -1.12 -4.96
C ASP A 59 -15.24 -0.10 -3.84
N LEU A 60 -14.08 0.49 -3.60
CA LEU A 60 -13.92 1.49 -2.54
C LEU A 60 -14.57 2.81 -2.95
N PRO A 61 -15.22 3.52 -2.01
CA PRO A 61 -15.72 4.87 -2.28
C PRO A 61 -14.61 5.83 -2.69
N TYR A 62 -14.97 6.84 -3.47
CA TYR A 62 -14.01 7.89 -3.84
C TYR A 62 -13.65 8.74 -2.63
N GLY A 63 -12.46 9.27 -2.63
CA GLY A 63 -12.03 10.15 -1.56
C GLY A 63 -10.59 9.92 -1.15
N LYS A 64 -10.25 10.41 0.03
CA LYS A 64 -8.90 10.35 0.56
C LYS A 64 -8.71 9.09 1.38
N TYR A 65 -7.54 8.49 1.21
CA TYR A 65 -7.14 7.29 1.94
C TYR A 65 -5.74 7.45 2.50
N THR A 66 -5.46 6.70 3.56
CA THR A 66 -4.13 6.61 4.13
C THR A 66 -3.67 5.16 4.01
N LEU A 67 -2.51 4.96 3.42
CA LEU A 67 -1.87 3.65 3.35
C LEU A 67 -0.78 3.59 4.40
N GLU A 68 -0.84 2.56 5.25
CA GLU A 68 0.19 2.28 6.24
C GLU A 68 0.88 0.99 5.85
N LEU A 69 2.18 1.07 5.60
CA LEU A 69 3.01 -0.08 5.27
C LEU A 69 3.99 -0.34 6.41
N SER A 70 4.21 -1.60 6.71
CA SER A 70 5.15 -1.97 7.76
C SER A 70 5.87 -3.26 7.42
N HIS A 71 7.13 -3.35 7.85
CA HIS A 71 7.90 -4.58 7.85
C HIS A 71 8.85 -4.54 9.04
N GLY A 72 8.85 -5.60 9.85
CA GLY A 72 9.64 -5.59 11.07
C GLY A 72 9.28 -4.39 11.94
N ASP A 73 10.27 -3.59 12.29
CA ASP A 73 10.09 -2.38 13.10
C ASP A 73 9.92 -1.11 12.27
N ASP A 74 10.00 -1.22 10.95
CA ASP A 74 9.86 -0.07 10.06
C ASP A 74 8.42 0.13 9.64
N GLU A 75 7.99 1.38 9.65
CA GLU A 75 6.64 1.77 9.24
C GLU A 75 6.69 3.02 8.38
N MET A 76 5.75 3.13 7.45
CA MET A 76 5.55 4.36 6.69
C MET A 76 4.10 4.56 6.36
N LYS A 77 3.72 5.82 6.14
CA LYS A 77 2.35 6.21 5.77
C LYS A 77 2.37 7.05 4.52
N MET A 78 1.35 6.88 3.70
CA MET A 78 1.16 7.68 2.48
C MET A 78 -0.28 8.14 2.39
N ASN A 79 -0.47 9.35 1.89
CA ASN A 79 -1.80 9.86 1.59
C ASN A 79 -2.11 9.61 0.12
N LEU A 80 -3.28 9.02 -0.14
CA LEU A 80 -3.70 8.62 -1.47
C LEU A 80 -5.10 9.14 -1.75
N VAL A 81 -5.46 9.20 -3.03
CA VAL A 81 -6.79 9.63 -3.48
C VAL A 81 -7.36 8.57 -4.41
N LYS A 82 -8.58 8.12 -4.11
CA LYS A 82 -9.32 7.19 -4.95
C LYS A 82 -10.19 7.99 -5.92
N ARG A 83 -10.07 7.69 -7.20
CA ARG A 83 -10.87 8.32 -8.26
C ARG A 83 -11.63 7.29 -9.08
N VAL A 84 -12.52 7.83 -9.90
CA VAL A 84 -13.30 7.04 -10.86
C VAL A 84 -12.41 6.55 -11.99
#